data_9cedb35ed1aeb1de76b74bbbed7bb879
#
_entry.id   9cedb35ed1aeb1de76b74bbbed7bb879
#
_cell.length_a   1.000
_cell.length_b   1.000
_cell.length_c   1.000
_cell.angle_alpha   90.00
_cell.angle_beta   90.00
_cell.angle_gamma   90.00
#
_symmetry.space_group_name_H-M   'P 1'
#
loop_
_entity.id
_entity.type
_entity.pdbx_description
1 polymer ?
#
loop_
_entity_poly.entity_id
_entity_poly.type
_entity_poly.pdbx_seq_one_letter_code
_entity_poly.pdbx_strand_id
1 'polypeptide(L)'
;MSVSGGADEPRRNVAKALGDNVSQTPQAQFTALRAIAPARSGNIFEETIECLLQIVRLGIIPPGQRFPPERELAEQLGVSRATLREAISELQTAGWVNVRRGRGGGTFVSRTPATGAVQGAASGGGWGSPAADDAGFSVVEVEDTLTWRRVIEMGIAEVAAGQDLTAAQRGQLVAAMETSRQSSMAEYRRLDSQLHLTWAQVTGSPSLVRSMVESRTRANKLLERIPMIEPNLAHSHEQHQRIHTAILVGDPLGARTAMAEHLDGTASLLRGFLAEP
;
A
#
# COMPACT_ATOMS: atom_id res chain seq x y z
N MET A 1 -5.15 -33.66 -14.59
CA MET A 1 -3.74 -33.23 -14.73
C MET A 1 -3.62 -31.86 -14.12
N SER A 2 -3.03 -31.82 -12.95
CA SER A 2 -2.92 -30.63 -12.08
C SER A 2 -1.76 -29.77 -12.58
N VAL A 3 -2.02 -28.48 -12.78
CA VAL A 3 -0.98 -27.44 -12.90
C VAL A 3 -1.26 -26.43 -11.80
N SER A 4 -0.75 -26.69 -10.61
CA SER A 4 -0.67 -25.73 -9.51
C SER A 4 0.81 -25.55 -9.17
N GLY A 5 1.26 -24.31 -9.05
CA GLY A 5 2.49 -24.00 -8.33
C GLY A 5 3.59 -23.34 -9.14
N GLY A 6 3.47 -22.04 -9.41
CA GLY A 6 4.58 -21.28 -10.02
C GLY A 6 4.93 -19.94 -9.33
N ALA A 7 4.06 -19.40 -8.49
CA ALA A 7 4.27 -18.06 -7.91
C ALA A 7 4.74 -18.08 -6.44
N ASP A 8 4.63 -19.19 -5.73
CA ASP A 8 4.93 -19.29 -4.29
C ASP A 8 6.32 -19.89 -3.98
N GLU A 9 7.00 -20.43 -4.99
CA GLU A 9 8.28 -21.11 -4.82
C GLU A 9 9.46 -20.18 -4.43
N PRO A 10 9.56 -18.94 -4.93
CA PRO A 10 10.61 -18.02 -4.49
C PRO A 10 10.47 -17.60 -3.03
N ARG A 11 9.23 -17.45 -2.53
CA ARG A 11 8.97 -17.01 -1.15
C ARG A 11 9.23 -18.13 -0.14
N ARG A 12 8.91 -19.38 -0.46
CA ARG A 12 9.21 -20.56 0.39
C ARG A 12 10.70 -20.87 0.48
N ASN A 13 11.45 -20.62 -0.58
CA ASN A 13 12.90 -20.82 -0.56
C ASN A 13 13.63 -19.78 0.31
N VAL A 14 13.14 -18.55 0.39
CA VAL A 14 13.70 -17.52 1.29
C VAL A 14 13.47 -17.90 2.75
N ALA A 15 12.26 -18.34 3.11
CA ALA A 15 11.94 -18.76 4.49
C ALA A 15 12.74 -20.01 4.92
N LYS A 16 13.01 -20.95 4.02
CA LYS A 16 13.78 -22.16 4.31
C LYS A 16 15.28 -21.91 4.43
N ALA A 17 15.81 -20.89 3.76
CA ALA A 17 17.21 -20.48 3.85
C ALA A 17 17.53 -19.68 5.14
N LEU A 18 16.51 -19.22 5.87
CA LEU A 18 16.65 -18.39 7.08
C LEU A 18 16.44 -19.18 8.39
N GLY A 19 16.14 -20.50 8.31
CA GLY A 19 15.73 -21.31 9.48
C GLY A 19 16.86 -21.81 10.39
N ASP A 20 18.11 -21.63 10.04
CA ASP A 20 19.23 -22.02 10.91
C ASP A 20 19.99 -20.78 11.41
N ASN A 21 20.12 -20.69 12.72
CA ASN A 21 20.75 -19.64 13.51
C ASN A 21 22.23 -19.45 13.12
N VAL A 22 22.47 -18.87 11.93
CA VAL A 22 23.79 -18.52 11.43
C VAL A 22 23.99 -17.02 11.67
N SER A 23 25.07 -16.65 12.36
CA SER A 23 25.60 -15.28 12.36
C SER A 23 25.67 -14.80 10.89
N GLN A 24 24.69 -14.03 10.47
CA GLN A 24 24.53 -13.67 9.07
C GLN A 24 25.74 -12.83 8.64
N THR A 25 26.56 -13.39 7.78
CA THR A 25 27.63 -12.63 7.14
C THR A 25 27.01 -11.49 6.33
N PRO A 26 27.69 -10.34 6.18
CA PRO A 26 27.21 -9.23 5.36
C PRO A 26 26.72 -9.70 3.98
N GLN A 27 27.37 -10.72 3.41
CA GLN A 27 27.03 -11.30 2.11
C GLN A 27 25.67 -11.99 2.09
N ALA A 28 25.30 -12.69 3.16
CA ALA A 28 23.98 -13.34 3.29
C ALA A 28 22.85 -12.31 3.43
N GLN A 29 23.10 -11.24 4.19
CA GLN A 29 22.16 -10.10 4.28
C GLN A 29 21.95 -9.42 2.92
N PHE A 30 23.01 -9.21 2.14
CA PHE A 30 22.94 -8.63 0.80
C PHE A 30 22.08 -9.47 -0.17
N THR A 31 22.22 -10.81 -0.11
CA THR A 31 21.44 -11.71 -0.95
C THR A 31 19.96 -11.67 -0.57
N ALA A 32 19.63 -11.65 0.72
CA ALA A 32 18.28 -11.58 1.22
C ALA A 32 17.59 -10.24 0.85
N LEU A 33 18.31 -9.11 0.96
CA LEU A 33 17.81 -7.79 0.58
C LEU A 33 17.45 -7.71 -0.91
N ARG A 34 18.27 -8.30 -1.79
CA ARG A 34 17.97 -8.36 -3.22
C ARG A 34 16.78 -9.23 -3.58
N ALA A 35 16.51 -10.28 -2.81
CA ALA A 35 15.36 -11.15 -3.04
C ALA A 35 14.02 -10.47 -2.69
N ILE A 36 14.07 -9.42 -1.85
CA ILE A 36 12.89 -8.66 -1.40
C ILE A 36 12.74 -7.34 -2.18
N ALA A 37 13.67 -7.00 -3.07
CA ALA A 37 13.64 -5.73 -3.80
C ALA A 37 12.30 -5.51 -4.54
N PRO A 38 11.78 -4.25 -4.56
CA PRO A 38 10.52 -3.94 -5.21
C PRO A 38 10.50 -4.36 -6.68
N ALA A 39 9.34 -4.80 -7.15
CA ALA A 39 9.09 -4.89 -8.58
C ALA A 39 9.11 -3.47 -9.17
N ARG A 40 9.65 -3.31 -10.37
CA ARG A 40 9.65 -2.01 -11.06
C ARG A 40 8.25 -1.72 -11.61
N SER A 41 7.36 -1.30 -10.74
CA SER A 41 5.99 -0.87 -11.05
C SER A 41 5.84 0.63 -10.84
N GLY A 42 4.65 1.16 -11.13
CA GLY A 42 4.31 2.54 -10.84
C GLY A 42 4.17 2.85 -9.34
N ASN A 43 4.31 1.86 -8.45
CA ASN A 43 4.09 1.98 -6.99
C ASN A 43 5.40 1.81 -6.19
N ILE A 44 6.49 2.32 -6.73
CA ILE A 44 7.84 2.09 -6.18
C ILE A 44 7.99 2.55 -4.73
N PHE A 45 7.26 3.56 -4.29
CA PHE A 45 7.28 4.07 -2.92
C PHE A 45 6.63 3.07 -1.96
N GLU A 46 5.40 2.62 -2.27
CA GLU A 46 4.63 1.66 -1.46
C GLU A 46 5.34 0.31 -1.38
N GLU A 47 5.87 -0.15 -2.50
CA GLU A 47 6.69 -1.36 -2.58
C GLU A 47 7.97 -1.24 -1.75
N THR A 48 8.58 -0.05 -1.70
CA THR A 48 9.75 0.21 -0.85
C THR A 48 9.39 0.10 0.63
N ILE A 49 8.25 0.64 1.06
CA ILE A 49 7.73 0.48 2.42
C ILE A 49 7.49 -1.00 2.74
N GLU A 50 6.80 -1.73 1.87
CA GLU A 50 6.56 -3.17 2.04
C GLU A 50 7.88 -3.93 2.22
N CYS A 51 8.87 -3.70 1.36
CA CYS A 51 10.19 -4.31 1.45
C CYS A 51 10.90 -4.03 2.76
N LEU A 52 10.92 -2.77 3.20
CA LEU A 52 11.56 -2.39 4.47
C LEU A 52 10.87 -3.03 5.67
N LEU A 53 9.54 -3.12 5.67
CA LEU A 53 8.78 -3.80 6.70
C LEU A 53 9.05 -5.31 6.71
N GLN A 54 9.13 -5.95 5.54
CA GLN A 54 9.50 -7.38 5.43
C GLN A 54 10.91 -7.64 5.98
N ILE A 55 11.89 -6.78 5.67
CA ILE A 55 13.25 -6.87 6.21
C ILE A 55 13.24 -6.88 7.74
N VAL A 56 12.45 -5.98 8.35
CA VAL A 56 12.33 -5.87 9.81
C VAL A 56 11.61 -7.09 10.39
N ARG A 57 10.48 -7.50 9.82
CA ARG A 57 9.65 -8.62 10.31
C ARG A 57 10.33 -9.96 10.19
N LEU A 58 11.02 -10.22 9.08
CA LEU A 58 11.81 -11.44 8.88
C LEU A 58 13.10 -11.47 9.71
N GLY A 59 13.40 -10.40 10.46
CA GLY A 59 14.61 -10.31 11.26
C GLY A 59 15.90 -10.32 10.44
N ILE A 60 15.84 -10.02 9.14
CA ILE A 60 17.03 -9.90 8.27
C ILE A 60 17.98 -8.86 8.86
N ILE A 61 17.41 -7.78 9.40
CA ILE A 61 18.12 -6.83 10.25
C ILE A 61 17.43 -6.88 11.61
N PRO A 62 18.11 -7.45 12.64
CA PRO A 62 17.52 -7.62 13.97
C PRO A 62 17.18 -6.29 14.67
N PRO A 63 16.25 -6.29 15.62
CA PRO A 63 15.93 -5.12 16.44
C PRO A 63 17.16 -4.48 17.08
N GLY A 64 17.28 -3.17 16.95
CA GLY A 64 18.41 -2.37 17.42
C GLY A 64 19.64 -2.36 16.50
N GLN A 65 19.67 -3.18 15.47
CA GLN A 65 20.72 -3.19 14.46
C GLN A 65 20.51 -2.09 13.42
N ARG A 66 21.61 -1.74 12.77
CA ARG A 66 21.66 -0.67 11.78
C ARG A 66 21.43 -1.21 10.38
N PHE A 67 20.58 -0.53 9.60
CA PHE A 67 20.48 -0.72 8.16
C PHE A 67 21.79 -0.37 7.44
N PRO A 68 22.06 -0.96 6.27
CA PRO A 68 23.13 -0.50 5.39
C PRO A 68 23.04 1.02 5.16
N PRO A 69 24.17 1.69 4.82
CA PRO A 69 24.12 3.09 4.42
C PRO A 69 23.07 3.33 3.31
N GLU A 70 22.32 4.44 3.41
CA GLU A 70 21.23 4.75 2.47
C GLU A 70 21.62 4.59 0.99
N ARG A 71 22.87 4.91 0.63
CA ARG A 71 23.34 4.75 -0.75
C ARG A 71 23.34 3.30 -1.18
N GLU A 72 23.87 2.44 -0.32
CA GLU A 72 23.97 0.99 -0.59
C GLU A 72 22.60 0.33 -0.55
N LEU A 73 21.75 0.71 0.42
CA LEU A 73 20.41 0.17 0.55
C LEU A 73 19.54 0.55 -0.66
N ALA A 74 19.59 1.80 -1.11
CA ALA A 74 18.88 2.25 -2.31
C ALA A 74 19.32 1.49 -3.57
N GLU A 75 20.63 1.27 -3.72
CA GLU A 75 21.19 0.49 -4.82
C GLU A 75 20.74 -0.98 -4.77
N GLN A 76 20.71 -1.59 -3.59
CA GLN A 76 20.28 -2.98 -3.39
C GLN A 76 18.79 -3.18 -3.69
N LEU A 77 17.95 -2.23 -3.26
CA LEU A 77 16.51 -2.23 -3.51
C LEU A 77 16.15 -1.75 -4.92
N GLY A 78 17.10 -1.20 -5.68
CA GLY A 78 16.88 -0.69 -7.03
C GLY A 78 16.01 0.57 -7.07
N VAL A 79 15.98 1.37 -5.98
CA VAL A 79 15.16 2.56 -5.84
C VAL A 79 16.01 3.84 -5.79
N SER A 80 15.38 5.00 -5.98
CA SER A 80 16.05 6.28 -5.80
C SER A 80 16.37 6.53 -4.32
N ARG A 81 17.45 7.28 -4.04
CA ARG A 81 17.77 7.69 -2.65
C ARG A 81 16.69 8.58 -2.05
N ALA A 82 15.97 9.33 -2.88
CA ALA A 82 14.85 10.16 -2.45
C ALA A 82 13.69 9.27 -1.98
N THR A 83 13.26 8.31 -2.80
CA THR A 83 12.20 7.34 -2.46
C THR A 83 12.52 6.57 -1.18
N LEU A 84 13.78 6.09 -1.05
CA LEU A 84 14.20 5.37 0.16
C LEU A 84 14.13 6.26 1.41
N ARG A 85 14.58 7.51 1.35
CA ARG A 85 14.52 8.44 2.49
C ARG A 85 13.10 8.75 2.91
N GLU A 86 12.23 8.93 1.94
CA GLU A 86 10.81 9.16 2.17
C GLU A 86 10.17 7.96 2.87
N ALA A 87 10.40 6.75 2.38
CA ALA A 87 9.93 5.51 3.02
C ALA A 87 10.51 5.32 4.44
N ILE A 88 11.79 5.61 4.66
CA ILE A 88 12.41 5.56 5.99
C ILE A 88 11.79 6.60 6.94
N SER A 89 11.48 7.80 6.45
CA SER A 89 10.82 8.85 7.24
C SER A 89 9.44 8.39 7.73
N GLU A 90 8.65 7.76 6.84
CA GLU A 90 7.34 7.23 7.19
C GLU A 90 7.44 6.08 8.20
N LEU A 91 8.37 5.15 7.99
CA LEU A 91 8.60 4.06 8.94
C LEU A 91 9.14 4.56 10.30
N GLN A 92 9.85 5.68 10.32
CA GLN A 92 10.26 6.33 11.57
C GLN A 92 9.05 6.93 12.28
N THR A 93 8.17 7.61 11.56
CA THR A 93 6.92 8.18 12.10
C THR A 93 6.02 7.07 12.64
N ALA A 94 5.95 5.94 11.95
CA ALA A 94 5.21 4.74 12.38
C ALA A 94 5.94 3.91 13.47
N GLY A 95 7.14 4.32 13.91
CA GLY A 95 7.86 3.68 15.02
C GLY A 95 8.61 2.39 14.68
N TRP A 96 8.70 2.02 13.40
CA TRP A 96 9.41 0.80 12.96
C TRP A 96 10.93 0.96 12.93
N VAL A 97 11.43 2.17 12.68
CA VAL A 97 12.84 2.48 12.62
C VAL A 97 13.16 3.75 13.41
N ASN A 98 14.43 3.92 13.77
CA ASN A 98 14.95 5.11 14.43
C ASN A 98 16.12 5.67 13.62
N VAL A 99 16.05 6.95 13.25
CA VAL A 99 17.14 7.64 12.53
C VAL A 99 17.96 8.46 13.51
N ARG A 100 19.28 8.21 13.55
CA ARG A 100 20.25 8.95 14.37
C ARG A 100 21.18 9.76 13.48
N ARG A 101 21.41 11.02 13.83
CA ARG A 101 22.32 11.92 13.10
C ARG A 101 23.74 11.86 13.68
N GLY A 102 24.73 12.28 12.90
CA GLY A 102 26.11 12.48 13.32
C GLY A 102 27.01 11.26 13.14
N ARG A 103 28.22 11.34 13.77
CA ARG A 103 29.24 10.27 13.68
C ARG A 103 28.71 9.00 14.35
N GLY A 104 28.60 7.91 13.61
CA GLY A 104 27.92 6.69 14.07
C GLY A 104 26.40 6.68 13.89
N GLY A 105 25.81 7.70 13.25
CA GLY A 105 24.40 7.79 12.88
C GLY A 105 24.00 6.77 11.82
N GLY A 106 22.72 6.77 11.47
CA GLY A 106 22.11 5.89 10.47
C GLY A 106 20.69 5.51 10.86
N THR A 107 20.09 4.64 10.07
CA THR A 107 18.77 4.07 10.32
C THR A 107 18.91 2.77 11.09
N PHE A 108 18.20 2.61 12.18
CA PHE A 108 18.23 1.44 13.06
C PHE A 108 16.83 0.84 13.17
N VAL A 109 16.71 -0.48 13.20
CA VAL A 109 15.45 -1.16 13.51
C VAL A 109 15.05 -0.82 14.95
N SER A 110 13.80 -0.47 15.20
CA SER A 110 13.29 -0.21 16.55
C SER A 110 13.42 -1.47 17.41
N ARG A 111 13.84 -1.32 18.69
CA ARG A 111 13.95 -2.44 19.64
C ARG A 111 12.59 -2.98 20.08
N THR A 112 11.59 -2.16 19.98
CA THR A 112 10.18 -2.52 20.18
C THR A 112 9.47 -2.12 18.89
N PRO A 113 9.38 -3.02 17.89
CA PRO A 113 8.53 -2.75 16.74
C PRO A 113 7.13 -2.47 17.25
N ALA A 114 6.43 -1.57 16.59
CA ALA A 114 5.01 -1.34 16.86
C ALA A 114 4.25 -2.62 16.46
N THR A 115 4.20 -3.59 17.38
CA THR A 115 3.36 -4.77 17.23
C THR A 115 1.92 -4.33 17.41
N GLY A 116 1.18 -4.21 16.31
CA GLY A 116 -0.28 -4.14 16.30
C GLY A 116 -0.96 -2.93 16.90
N ALA A 117 -0.23 -1.95 17.45
CA ALA A 117 -0.83 -0.73 17.97
C ALA A 117 -0.13 0.47 17.35
N VAL A 118 -0.80 1.12 16.41
CA VAL A 118 -0.56 2.53 16.12
C VAL A 118 -1.03 3.29 17.36
N GLN A 119 -0.21 3.28 18.43
CA GLN A 119 -0.40 4.21 19.54
C GLN A 119 0.01 5.59 19.05
N GLY A 120 -0.98 6.40 18.86
CA GLY A 120 -1.07 7.72 18.38
C GLY A 120 0.14 8.60 18.54
N ALA A 121 0.44 9.31 17.50
CA ALA A 121 0.86 10.67 17.64
C ALA A 121 -0.28 11.42 18.33
N ALA A 122 -0.20 11.57 19.64
CA ALA A 122 -1.07 12.42 20.42
C ALA A 122 -0.72 13.87 20.09
N SER A 123 -1.45 14.44 19.16
CA SER A 123 -1.88 15.85 19.22
C SER A 123 -2.79 16.13 18.01
N GLY A 124 -4.10 16.16 18.27
CA GLY A 124 -5.09 16.88 17.48
C GLY A 124 -5.73 16.13 16.32
N GLY A 125 -6.64 15.20 16.59
CA GLY A 125 -7.53 14.63 15.60
C GLY A 125 -8.07 13.29 16.09
N GLY A 126 -9.30 13.28 16.64
CA GLY A 126 -9.89 12.12 17.30
C GLY A 126 -9.94 10.86 16.43
N TRP A 127 -9.01 9.99 16.62
CA TRP A 127 -9.12 8.59 16.27
C TRP A 127 -9.89 7.91 17.40
N GLY A 128 -11.09 7.44 17.08
CA GLY A 128 -11.86 6.64 18.02
C GLY A 128 -10.97 5.51 18.55
N SER A 129 -10.90 5.35 19.86
CA SER A 129 -10.36 4.16 20.50
C SER A 129 -10.92 2.93 19.79
N PRO A 130 -10.10 1.91 19.47
CA PRO A 130 -10.63 0.65 19.02
C PRO A 130 -11.47 0.06 20.16
N ALA A 131 -12.80 0.20 20.04
CA ALA A 131 -13.72 -0.55 20.86
C ALA A 131 -13.58 -2.02 20.45
N ALA A 132 -13.08 -2.82 21.36
CA ALA A 132 -13.35 -4.23 21.61
C ALA A 132 -13.72 -5.11 20.40
N ASP A 133 -12.88 -5.19 19.36
CA ASP A 133 -12.74 -6.36 18.49
C ASP A 133 -11.24 -6.48 18.18
N ASP A 134 -10.52 -7.01 19.15
CA ASP A 134 -9.05 -7.13 19.16
C ASP A 134 -8.57 -8.37 18.38
N ALA A 135 -9.42 -8.98 17.57
CA ALA A 135 -9.04 -9.98 16.60
C ALA A 135 -8.45 -9.28 15.37
N GLY A 136 -7.13 -9.32 15.23
CA GLY A 136 -6.44 -8.87 14.01
C GLY A 136 -7.02 -9.57 12.78
N PHE A 137 -6.94 -8.92 11.61
CA PHE A 137 -7.29 -9.58 10.35
C PHE A 137 -6.29 -10.70 10.07
N SER A 138 -6.80 -11.88 9.72
CA SER A 138 -5.95 -12.96 9.23
C SER A 138 -5.37 -12.59 7.85
N VAL A 139 -4.21 -13.12 7.52
CA VAL A 139 -3.60 -12.95 6.18
C VAL A 139 -4.57 -13.36 5.07
N VAL A 140 -5.37 -14.41 5.32
CA VAL A 140 -6.37 -14.90 4.36
C VAL A 140 -7.46 -13.87 4.11
N GLU A 141 -7.96 -13.18 5.15
CA GLU A 141 -8.99 -12.14 5.02
C GLU A 141 -8.45 -10.91 4.30
N VAL A 142 -7.19 -10.54 4.55
CA VAL A 142 -6.53 -9.44 3.84
C VAL A 142 -6.41 -9.77 2.35
N GLU A 143 -5.86 -10.94 2.00
CA GLU A 143 -5.66 -11.34 0.60
C GLU A 143 -6.99 -11.57 -0.15
N ASP A 144 -8.02 -12.12 0.51
CA ASP A 144 -9.36 -12.22 -0.06
C ASP A 144 -9.92 -10.84 -0.39
N THR A 145 -9.84 -9.90 0.54
CA THR A 145 -10.30 -8.53 0.34
C THR A 145 -9.55 -7.85 -0.81
N LEU A 146 -8.23 -7.98 -0.88
CA LEU A 146 -7.41 -7.39 -1.94
C LEU A 146 -7.72 -7.98 -3.30
N THR A 147 -7.87 -9.31 -3.39
CA THR A 147 -8.20 -10.01 -4.62
C THR A 147 -9.58 -9.60 -5.13
N TRP A 148 -10.58 -9.62 -4.24
CA TRP A 148 -11.95 -9.24 -4.60
C TRP A 148 -12.04 -7.77 -5.02
N ARG A 149 -11.41 -6.87 -4.27
CA ARG A 149 -11.32 -5.46 -4.59
C ARG A 149 -10.73 -5.25 -5.98
N ARG A 150 -9.63 -5.94 -6.29
CA ARG A 150 -8.96 -5.84 -7.60
C ARG A 150 -9.89 -6.20 -8.75
N VAL A 151 -10.61 -7.32 -8.63
CA VAL A 151 -11.52 -7.77 -9.69
C VAL A 151 -12.66 -6.77 -9.90
N ILE A 152 -13.28 -6.32 -8.82
CA ILE A 152 -14.45 -5.44 -8.87
C ILE A 152 -14.10 -4.04 -9.34
N GLU A 153 -13.11 -3.39 -8.75
CA GLU A 153 -12.81 -1.99 -9.04
C GLU A 153 -12.17 -1.81 -10.43
N MET A 154 -11.32 -2.74 -10.87
CA MET A 154 -10.80 -2.75 -12.25
C MET A 154 -11.92 -2.91 -13.29
N GLY A 155 -12.85 -3.85 -13.04
CA GLY A 155 -14.00 -4.05 -13.94
C GLY A 155 -14.93 -2.83 -13.98
N ILE A 156 -15.14 -2.17 -12.84
CA ILE A 156 -15.94 -0.94 -12.78
C ILE A 156 -15.27 0.19 -13.59
N ALA A 157 -13.96 0.39 -13.43
CA ALA A 157 -13.23 1.41 -14.19
C ALA A 157 -13.30 1.17 -15.70
N GLU A 158 -13.13 -0.07 -16.13
CA GLU A 158 -13.26 -0.49 -17.54
C GLU A 158 -14.66 -0.22 -18.08
N VAL A 159 -15.70 -0.64 -17.37
CA VAL A 159 -17.11 -0.42 -17.77
C VAL A 159 -17.46 1.07 -17.77
N ALA A 160 -17.00 1.83 -16.76
CA ALA A 160 -17.25 3.28 -16.69
C ALA A 160 -16.66 4.02 -17.89
N ALA A 161 -15.44 3.66 -18.30
CA ALA A 161 -14.78 4.25 -19.47
C ALA A 161 -15.44 3.86 -20.80
N GLY A 162 -16.15 2.72 -20.83
CA GLY A 162 -16.90 2.29 -22.01
C GLY A 162 -18.29 2.94 -22.17
N GLN A 163 -18.70 3.85 -21.26
CA GLN A 163 -20.01 4.48 -21.32
C GLN A 163 -20.02 5.74 -22.19
N ASP A 164 -21.13 5.96 -22.89
CA ASP A 164 -21.43 7.23 -23.52
C ASP A 164 -21.87 8.26 -22.46
N LEU A 165 -20.92 8.92 -21.84
CA LEU A 165 -21.16 9.83 -20.73
C LEU A 165 -21.95 11.08 -21.17
N THR A 166 -23.07 11.37 -20.52
CA THR A 166 -23.80 12.63 -20.66
C THR A 166 -23.00 13.81 -20.09
N ALA A 167 -23.32 15.03 -20.47
CA ALA A 167 -22.70 16.23 -19.93
C ALA A 167 -22.85 16.32 -18.39
N ALA A 168 -24.00 15.88 -17.85
CA ALA A 168 -24.23 15.84 -16.41
C ALA A 168 -23.30 14.85 -15.70
N GLN A 169 -23.12 13.64 -16.24
CA GLN A 169 -22.20 12.63 -15.70
C GLN A 169 -20.74 13.11 -15.76
N ARG A 170 -20.33 13.75 -16.85
CA ARG A 170 -18.99 14.36 -16.96
C ARG A 170 -18.79 15.44 -15.89
N GLY A 171 -19.79 16.28 -15.67
CA GLY A 171 -19.76 17.29 -14.60
C GLY A 171 -19.65 16.68 -13.21
N GLN A 172 -20.39 15.60 -12.92
CA GLN A 172 -20.30 14.86 -11.65
C GLN A 172 -18.91 14.26 -11.43
N LEU A 173 -18.34 13.63 -12.44
CA LEU A 173 -16.99 13.08 -12.39
C LEU A 173 -15.96 14.16 -12.05
N VAL A 174 -15.97 15.29 -12.78
CA VAL A 174 -15.02 16.41 -12.55
C VAL A 174 -15.17 16.97 -11.13
N ALA A 175 -16.41 17.19 -10.67
CA ALA A 175 -16.66 17.72 -9.34
C ALA A 175 -16.17 16.75 -8.22
N ALA A 176 -16.41 15.45 -8.39
CA ALA A 176 -15.95 14.42 -7.44
C ALA A 176 -14.43 14.37 -7.36
N MET A 177 -13.72 14.43 -8.49
CA MET A 177 -12.26 14.45 -8.55
C MET A 177 -11.70 15.70 -7.87
N GLU A 178 -12.25 16.89 -8.15
CA GLU A 178 -11.80 18.13 -7.53
C GLU A 178 -12.03 18.12 -6.01
N THR A 179 -13.18 17.62 -5.55
CA THR A 179 -13.49 17.48 -4.13
C THR A 179 -12.50 16.52 -3.44
N SER A 180 -12.19 15.39 -4.07
CA SER A 180 -11.20 14.45 -3.55
C SER A 180 -9.81 15.06 -3.46
N ARG A 181 -9.40 15.82 -4.47
CA ARG A 181 -8.08 16.46 -4.54
C ARG A 181 -7.88 17.53 -3.46
N GLN A 182 -8.94 18.20 -3.04
CA GLN A 182 -8.92 19.23 -1.99
C GLN A 182 -9.12 18.67 -0.59
N SER A 183 -9.17 17.34 -0.43
CA SER A 183 -9.43 16.71 0.86
C SER A 183 -8.34 17.01 1.88
N SER A 184 -8.75 17.29 3.10
CA SER A 184 -7.87 17.22 4.27
C SER A 184 -7.54 15.75 4.60
N MET A 185 -6.46 15.53 5.34
CA MET A 185 -6.11 14.19 5.87
C MET A 185 -7.30 13.52 6.58
N ALA A 186 -8.06 14.28 7.37
CA ALA A 186 -9.21 13.76 8.11
C ALA A 186 -10.38 13.32 7.22
N GLU A 187 -10.53 13.93 6.05
CA GLU A 187 -11.63 13.67 5.11
C GLU A 187 -11.25 12.70 3.99
N TYR A 188 -9.95 12.46 3.81
CA TYR A 188 -9.42 11.73 2.66
C TYR A 188 -10.15 10.42 2.41
N ARG A 189 -10.22 9.50 3.37
CA ARG A 189 -10.83 8.17 3.19
C ARG A 189 -12.29 8.24 2.76
N ARG A 190 -13.02 9.21 3.30
CA ARG A 190 -14.42 9.43 2.94
C ARG A 190 -14.56 9.94 1.51
N LEU A 191 -13.77 10.95 1.13
CA LEU A 191 -13.83 11.56 -0.20
C LEU A 191 -13.25 10.65 -1.27
N ASP A 192 -12.21 9.88 -0.95
CA ASP A 192 -11.67 8.80 -1.76
C ASP A 192 -12.76 7.75 -2.07
N SER A 193 -13.48 7.29 -1.05
CA SER A 193 -14.58 6.34 -1.27
C SER A 193 -15.70 6.94 -2.11
N GLN A 194 -16.04 8.21 -1.95
CA GLN A 194 -17.02 8.90 -2.77
C GLN A 194 -16.60 9.01 -4.24
N LEU A 195 -15.30 9.27 -4.50
CA LEU A 195 -14.77 9.29 -5.86
C LEU A 195 -14.92 7.92 -6.55
N HIS A 196 -14.53 6.84 -5.87
CA HIS A 196 -14.71 5.47 -6.39
C HIS A 196 -16.18 5.12 -6.63
N LEU A 197 -17.07 5.54 -5.73
CA LEU A 197 -18.52 5.37 -5.90
C LEU A 197 -19.05 6.15 -7.11
N THR A 198 -18.52 7.34 -7.38
CA THR A 198 -18.91 8.13 -8.56
C THR A 198 -18.52 7.41 -9.86
N TRP A 199 -17.34 6.77 -9.91
CA TRP A 199 -16.96 5.93 -11.05
C TRP A 199 -17.91 4.73 -11.24
N ALA A 200 -18.36 4.11 -10.14
CA ALA A 200 -19.35 3.03 -10.23
C ALA A 200 -20.72 3.53 -10.69
N GLN A 201 -21.17 4.70 -10.26
CA GLN A 201 -22.47 5.27 -10.63
C GLN A 201 -22.59 5.54 -12.13
N VAL A 202 -21.53 6.04 -12.79
CA VAL A 202 -21.58 6.31 -14.23
C VAL A 202 -21.66 5.06 -15.09
N THR A 203 -21.41 3.86 -14.53
CA THR A 203 -21.66 2.59 -15.23
C THR A 203 -23.15 2.34 -15.50
N GLY A 204 -24.05 3.05 -14.81
CA GLY A 204 -25.49 2.80 -14.86
C GLY A 204 -25.95 1.48 -14.24
N SER A 205 -25.05 0.71 -13.60
CA SER A 205 -25.36 -0.60 -13.00
C SER A 205 -25.50 -0.52 -11.47
N PRO A 206 -26.74 -0.67 -10.93
CA PRO A 206 -26.94 -0.70 -9.47
C PRO A 206 -26.17 -1.84 -8.77
N SER A 207 -25.91 -2.94 -9.47
CA SER A 207 -25.14 -4.06 -8.93
C SER A 207 -23.67 -3.71 -8.78
N LEU A 208 -23.05 -3.03 -9.75
CA LEU A 208 -21.68 -2.55 -9.65
C LEU A 208 -21.53 -1.48 -8.56
N VAL A 209 -22.51 -0.60 -8.40
CA VAL A 209 -22.53 0.37 -7.28
C VAL A 209 -22.53 -0.35 -5.94
N ARG A 210 -23.38 -1.38 -5.75
CA ARG A 210 -23.38 -2.19 -4.50
C ARG A 210 -22.05 -2.89 -4.27
N SER A 211 -21.48 -3.46 -5.31
CA SER A 211 -20.17 -4.11 -5.23
C SER A 211 -19.05 -3.12 -4.85
N MET A 212 -19.09 -1.90 -5.39
CA MET A 212 -18.15 -0.84 -5.01
C MET A 212 -18.33 -0.43 -3.54
N VAL A 213 -19.58 -0.26 -3.06
CA VAL A 213 -19.84 0.04 -1.64
C VAL A 213 -19.23 -1.02 -0.74
N GLU A 214 -19.44 -2.30 -1.06
CA GLU A 214 -18.89 -3.41 -0.27
C GLU A 214 -17.35 -3.44 -0.34
N SER A 215 -16.76 -3.25 -1.53
CA SER A 215 -15.31 -3.18 -1.72
C SER A 215 -14.71 -2.08 -0.86
N ARG A 216 -15.23 -0.88 -0.94
CA ARG A 216 -14.74 0.26 -0.15
C ARG A 216 -14.92 0.04 1.36
N THR A 217 -16.03 -0.59 1.78
CA THR A 217 -16.26 -0.89 3.20
C THR A 217 -15.21 -1.86 3.74
N ARG A 218 -14.91 -2.94 3.02
CA ARG A 218 -13.88 -3.92 3.42
C ARG A 218 -12.48 -3.29 3.41
N ALA A 219 -12.14 -2.57 2.33
CA ALA A 219 -10.84 -1.91 2.20
C ALA A 219 -10.61 -0.87 3.31
N ASN A 220 -11.61 -0.05 3.63
CA ASN A 220 -11.50 0.97 4.67
C ASN A 220 -11.25 0.36 6.06
N LYS A 221 -11.88 -0.78 6.41
CA LYS A 221 -11.60 -1.50 7.66
C LYS A 221 -10.12 -1.89 7.78
N LEU A 222 -9.50 -2.34 6.68
CA LEU A 222 -8.06 -2.65 6.65
C LEU A 222 -7.22 -1.38 6.73
N LEU A 223 -7.58 -0.35 5.97
CA LEU A 223 -6.87 0.94 5.95
C LEU A 223 -6.91 1.69 7.29
N GLU A 224 -7.94 1.47 8.10
CA GLU A 224 -8.04 2.02 9.46
C GLU A 224 -6.98 1.44 10.42
N ARG A 225 -6.41 0.28 10.09
CA ARG A 225 -5.38 -0.39 10.88
C ARG A 225 -3.95 0.01 10.53
N ILE A 226 -3.76 0.84 9.51
CA ILE A 226 -2.44 1.31 9.09
C ILE A 226 -2.35 2.83 9.20
N PRO A 227 -1.13 3.38 9.40
CA PRO A 227 -0.95 4.83 9.46
C PRO A 227 -1.37 5.47 8.13
N MET A 228 -1.85 6.71 8.21
CA MET A 228 -2.04 7.53 7.03
C MET A 228 -0.69 8.16 6.66
N ILE A 229 -0.26 7.95 5.43
CA ILE A 229 1.06 8.33 4.91
C ILE A 229 0.86 9.43 3.89
N GLU A 230 1.34 10.66 4.18
CA GLU A 230 1.11 11.83 3.34
C GLU A 230 1.65 11.68 1.91
N PRO A 231 2.88 11.19 1.67
CA PRO A 231 3.38 10.92 0.32
C PRO A 231 2.50 9.93 -0.45
N ASN A 232 1.95 8.92 0.20
CA ASN A 232 1.03 7.97 -0.42
C ASN A 232 -0.28 8.65 -0.86
N LEU A 233 -0.78 9.65 -0.12
CA LEU A 233 -1.96 10.40 -0.51
C LEU A 233 -1.72 11.21 -1.79
N ALA A 234 -0.57 11.89 -1.90
CA ALA A 234 -0.20 12.62 -3.09
C ALA A 234 -0.10 11.69 -4.32
N HIS A 235 0.57 10.55 -4.16
CA HIS A 235 0.68 9.51 -5.19
C HIS A 235 -0.69 8.94 -5.60
N SER A 236 -1.54 8.65 -4.61
CA SER A 236 -2.91 8.19 -4.87
C SER A 236 -3.73 9.22 -5.66
N HIS A 237 -3.59 10.51 -5.40
CA HIS A 237 -4.25 11.56 -6.18
C HIS A 237 -3.79 11.58 -7.65
N GLU A 238 -2.49 11.36 -7.92
CA GLU A 238 -1.98 11.24 -9.28
C GLU A 238 -2.54 10.01 -10.01
N GLN A 239 -2.64 8.88 -9.30
CA GLN A 239 -3.23 7.66 -9.84
C GLN A 239 -4.73 7.84 -10.13
N HIS A 240 -5.47 8.46 -9.21
CA HIS A 240 -6.88 8.82 -9.43
C HIS A 240 -7.07 9.72 -10.64
N GLN A 241 -6.17 10.70 -10.86
CA GLN A 241 -6.22 11.55 -12.04
C GLN A 241 -6.06 10.76 -13.33
N ARG A 242 -5.18 9.75 -13.36
CA ARG A 242 -5.00 8.87 -14.53
C ARG A 242 -6.26 8.03 -14.81
N ILE A 243 -6.83 7.40 -13.78
CA ILE A 243 -8.09 6.65 -13.89
C ILE A 243 -9.20 7.55 -14.41
N HIS A 244 -9.37 8.70 -13.80
CA HIS A 244 -10.39 9.68 -14.12
C HIS A 244 -10.28 10.18 -15.56
N THR A 245 -9.07 10.49 -16.00
CA THR A 245 -8.80 10.92 -17.38
C THR A 245 -9.17 9.82 -18.37
N ALA A 246 -8.76 8.57 -18.12
CA ALA A 246 -9.09 7.44 -18.98
C ALA A 246 -10.62 7.22 -19.09
N ILE A 247 -11.36 7.37 -17.99
CA ILE A 247 -12.83 7.32 -18.01
C ILE A 247 -13.41 8.46 -18.86
N LEU A 248 -12.93 9.69 -18.70
CA LEU A 248 -13.46 10.85 -19.43
C LEU A 248 -13.19 10.80 -20.94
N VAL A 249 -12.04 10.25 -21.36
CA VAL A 249 -11.68 10.14 -22.78
C VAL A 249 -12.24 8.88 -23.45
N GLY A 250 -12.85 7.97 -22.67
CA GLY A 250 -13.40 6.73 -23.20
C GLY A 250 -12.34 5.69 -23.53
N ASP A 251 -11.36 5.49 -22.65
CA ASP A 251 -10.30 4.46 -22.76
C ASP A 251 -10.49 3.36 -21.71
N PRO A 252 -11.25 2.28 -21.98
CA PRO A 252 -11.50 1.21 -21.04
C PRO A 252 -10.23 0.47 -20.58
N LEU A 253 -9.30 0.21 -21.50
CA LEU A 253 -8.06 -0.49 -21.19
C LEU A 253 -7.14 0.36 -20.31
N GLY A 254 -7.01 1.65 -20.63
CA GLY A 254 -6.27 2.62 -19.84
C GLY A 254 -6.86 2.78 -18.44
N ALA A 255 -8.19 2.88 -18.30
CA ALA A 255 -8.87 2.98 -17.01
C ALA A 255 -8.64 1.71 -16.15
N ARG A 256 -8.77 0.52 -16.75
CA ARG A 256 -8.49 -0.75 -16.08
C ARG A 256 -7.04 -0.84 -15.59
N THR A 257 -6.08 -0.46 -16.43
CA THR A 257 -4.65 -0.52 -16.12
C THR A 257 -4.29 0.48 -15.03
N ALA A 258 -4.77 1.72 -15.12
CA ALA A 258 -4.53 2.74 -14.10
C ALA A 258 -5.16 2.36 -12.75
N MET A 259 -6.36 1.76 -12.75
CA MET A 259 -6.98 1.23 -11.55
C MET A 259 -6.17 0.08 -10.96
N ALA A 260 -5.66 -0.85 -11.77
CA ALA A 260 -4.81 -1.94 -11.30
C ALA A 260 -3.59 -1.40 -10.54
N GLU A 261 -2.89 -0.43 -11.12
CA GLU A 261 -1.72 0.20 -10.51
C GLU A 261 -2.05 0.87 -9.17
N HIS A 262 -3.18 1.62 -9.10
CA HIS A 262 -3.65 2.23 -7.87
C HIS A 262 -3.96 1.19 -6.77
N LEU A 263 -4.61 0.09 -7.14
CA LEU A 263 -4.95 -0.98 -6.19
C LEU A 263 -3.73 -1.75 -5.70
N ASP A 264 -2.73 -1.95 -6.57
CA ASP A 264 -1.47 -2.62 -6.21
C ASP A 264 -0.67 -1.80 -5.19
N GLY A 265 -0.61 -0.47 -5.32
CA GLY A 265 0.01 0.40 -4.33
C GLY A 265 -0.63 0.27 -2.94
N THR A 266 -1.96 0.32 -2.89
CA THR A 266 -2.69 0.09 -1.62
C THR A 266 -2.44 -1.32 -1.06
N ALA A 267 -2.40 -2.34 -1.92
CA ALA A 267 -2.15 -3.71 -1.51
C ALA A 267 -0.75 -3.88 -0.90
N SER A 268 0.28 -3.26 -1.49
CA SER A 268 1.64 -3.28 -0.93
C SER A 268 1.69 -2.68 0.48
N LEU A 269 1.03 -1.54 0.70
CA LEU A 269 0.96 -0.96 2.04
C LEU A 269 0.24 -1.88 3.04
N LEU A 270 -0.92 -2.41 2.67
CA LEU A 270 -1.70 -3.29 3.55
C LEU A 270 -0.92 -4.56 3.89
N ARG A 271 -0.28 -5.20 2.92
CA ARG A 271 0.60 -6.35 3.16
C ARG A 271 1.78 -5.98 4.05
N GLY A 272 2.42 -4.84 3.77
CA GLY A 272 3.53 -4.34 4.56
C GLY A 272 3.16 -4.13 6.03
N PHE A 273 2.03 -3.49 6.31
CA PHE A 273 1.63 -3.16 7.68
C PHE A 273 0.84 -4.26 8.40
N LEU A 274 0.06 -5.09 7.70
CA LEU A 274 -0.86 -6.07 8.29
C LEU A 274 -0.37 -7.52 8.22
N ALA A 275 0.69 -7.85 7.44
CA ALA A 275 1.25 -9.20 7.46
C ALA A 275 1.68 -9.58 8.88
N GLU A 276 1.26 -10.74 9.36
CA GLU A 276 1.80 -11.32 10.59
C GLU A 276 3.28 -11.67 10.41
N PRO A 277 4.09 -11.58 11.49
CA PRO A 277 5.50 -11.93 11.44
C PRO A 277 5.76 -13.40 11.15
#